data_1c41a55a83cb66e1641f4475e977aba8
#
_entry.id   1c41a55a83cb66e1641f4475e977aba8
#
_cell.length_a   1.000
_cell.length_b   1.000
_cell.length_c   1.000
_cell.angle_alpha   90.00
_cell.angle_beta   90.00
_cell.angle_gamma   90.00
#
_symmetry.space_group_name_H-M   'P 1'
#
loop_
_entity.id
_entity.type
_entity.pdbx_description
1 polymer ?
#
loop_
_entity_poly.entity_id
_entity_poly.type
_entity_poly.pdbx_seq_one_letter_code
_entity_poly.pdbx_strand_id
1 'polypeptide(L)' 'MITEDEIRYYKQLDERQGRLFLGVKAKLLGRSGVRLVSEAFGIDVKTVRKGKAELSEIPDIPPKRIRKLGGGAKKN' A
#
# COMPACT_ATOMS: atom_id res chain seq x y z
N MET A 1 1.99 -3.96 -11.33
CA MET A 1 3.31 -4.59 -11.38
C MET A 1 4.17 -4.21 -10.21
N ILE A 2 5.02 -5.11 -9.78
CA ILE A 2 5.87 -4.86 -8.62
C ILE A 2 7.32 -4.71 -9.09
N THR A 3 7.96 -3.63 -8.70
CA THR A 3 9.32 -3.35 -9.14
C THR A 3 10.31 -3.58 -8.00
N GLU A 4 11.59 -3.66 -8.36
CA GLU A 4 12.63 -3.80 -7.36
C GLU A 4 12.68 -2.60 -6.42
N ASP A 5 12.39 -1.43 -6.95
CA ASP A 5 12.38 -0.23 -6.13
C ASP A 5 11.31 -0.31 -5.05
N GLU A 6 10.17 -0.88 -5.38
CA GLU A 6 9.11 -1.05 -4.40
C GLU A 6 9.50 -2.01 -3.31
N ILE A 7 10.20 -3.09 -3.67
CA ILE A 7 10.69 -4.05 -2.68
C ILE A 7 11.71 -3.39 -1.78
N ARG A 8 12.57 -2.59 -2.37
CA ARG A 8 13.58 -1.86 -1.62
C ARG A 8 12.95 -0.90 -0.62
N TYR A 9 11.93 -0.18 -1.10
CA TYR A 9 11.22 0.77 -0.25
C TYR A 9 10.55 0.05 0.92
N TYR A 10 9.92 -1.08 0.64
CA TYR A 10 9.25 -1.86 1.67
C TYR A 10 10.20 -2.22 2.81
N LYS A 11 11.44 -2.56 2.48
CA LYS A 11 12.41 -2.97 3.50
C LYS A 11 12.78 -1.86 4.45
N GLN A 12 12.49 -0.62 4.09
CA GLN A 12 12.77 0.53 4.94
C GLN A 12 11.63 0.84 5.91
N LEU A 13 10.49 0.23 5.69
CA LEU A 13 9.31 0.53 6.49
C LEU A 13 9.30 -0.29 7.77
N ASP A 14 8.64 0.23 8.81
CA ASP A 14 8.47 -0.57 10.00
C ASP A 14 7.41 -1.63 9.72
N GLU A 15 7.17 -2.48 10.72
CA GLU A 15 6.30 -3.63 10.53
C GLU A 15 4.89 -3.26 10.10
N ARG A 16 4.31 -2.29 10.77
CA ARG A 16 2.95 -1.90 10.46
C ARG A 16 2.86 -1.21 9.11
N GLN A 17 3.77 -0.27 8.86
CA GLN A 17 3.78 0.44 7.60
C GLN A 17 4.02 -0.52 6.44
N GLY A 18 4.89 -1.50 6.66
CA GLY A 18 5.15 -2.50 5.64
C GLY A 18 3.91 -3.29 5.30
N ARG A 19 3.16 -3.71 6.33
CA ARG A 19 1.93 -4.45 6.08
C ARG A 19 0.93 -3.63 5.29
N LEU A 20 0.80 -2.36 5.66
CA LEU A 20 -0.14 -1.48 4.94
C LEU A 20 0.29 -1.28 3.50
N PHE A 21 1.58 -1.14 3.27
CA PHE A 21 2.09 -1.00 1.92
C PHE A 21 1.75 -2.24 1.08
N LEU A 22 1.95 -3.42 1.67
CA LEU A 22 1.61 -4.65 0.97
C LEU A 22 0.12 -4.71 0.66
N GLY A 23 -0.70 -4.24 1.60
CA GLY A 23 -2.14 -4.19 1.37
C GLY A 23 -2.51 -3.29 0.22
N VAL A 24 -1.88 -2.13 0.13
CA VAL A 24 -2.13 -1.21 -0.97
C VAL A 24 -1.75 -1.85 -2.30
N LYS A 25 -0.58 -2.46 -2.36
CA LYS A 25 -0.14 -3.10 -3.59
C LYS A 25 -1.08 -4.23 -4.00
N ALA A 26 -1.51 -5.01 -3.02
CA ALA A 26 -2.41 -6.11 -3.32
C ALA A 26 -3.75 -5.61 -3.88
N LYS A 27 -4.25 -4.50 -3.33
CA LYS A 27 -5.50 -3.93 -3.84
C LYS A 27 -5.31 -3.39 -5.25
N LEU A 28 -4.20 -2.74 -5.50
CA LEU A 28 -3.94 -2.18 -6.82
C LEU A 28 -3.81 -3.25 -7.90
N LEU A 29 -3.28 -4.40 -7.53
CA LEU A 29 -3.08 -5.48 -8.49
C LEU A 29 -4.34 -6.31 -8.72
N GLY A 30 -5.36 -6.10 -7.92
CA GLY A 30 -6.64 -6.70 -8.16
C GLY A 30 -6.76 -8.12 -7.61
N ARG A 31 -7.46 -8.97 -8.36
CA ARG A 31 -7.85 -10.27 -7.87
C ARG A 31 -6.68 -11.15 -7.40
N SER A 32 -5.60 -11.15 -8.13
CA SER A 32 -4.44 -11.97 -7.78
C SER A 32 -3.43 -11.20 -6.96
N GLY A 33 -3.78 -10.02 -6.49
CA GLY A 33 -2.82 -9.13 -5.86
C GLY A 33 -2.16 -9.73 -4.64
N VAL A 34 -2.94 -10.38 -3.78
CA VAL A 34 -2.38 -10.95 -2.57
C VAL A 34 -1.29 -11.97 -2.91
N ARG A 35 -1.57 -12.83 -3.87
CA ARG A 35 -0.62 -13.85 -4.26
C ARG A 35 0.61 -13.24 -4.91
N LEU A 36 0.42 -12.29 -5.82
CA LEU A 36 1.53 -11.66 -6.51
C LEU A 36 2.44 -10.93 -5.52
N VAL A 37 1.86 -10.21 -4.59
CA VAL A 37 2.64 -9.50 -3.59
C VAL A 37 3.38 -10.48 -2.69
N SER A 38 2.69 -11.52 -2.26
CA SER A 38 3.31 -12.53 -1.43
C SER A 38 4.55 -13.12 -2.08
N GLU A 39 4.44 -13.45 -3.35
CA GLU A 39 5.55 -14.05 -4.07
C GLU A 39 6.69 -13.06 -4.32
N ALA A 40 6.33 -11.85 -4.72
CA ALA A 40 7.35 -10.86 -5.07
C ALA A 40 8.15 -10.38 -3.87
N PHE A 41 7.48 -10.24 -2.73
CA PHE A 41 8.13 -9.74 -1.53
C PHE A 41 8.63 -10.84 -0.61
N GLY A 42 8.30 -12.09 -0.91
CA GLY A 42 8.69 -13.20 -0.05
C GLY A 42 7.98 -13.17 1.28
N ILE A 43 6.73 -12.73 1.29
CA ILE A 43 5.94 -12.56 2.50
C ILE A 43 4.78 -13.56 2.48
N ASP A 44 4.42 -14.06 3.65
CA ASP A 44 3.30 -14.98 3.79
C ASP A 44 2.00 -14.32 3.30
N VAL A 45 1.18 -15.10 2.63
CA VAL A 45 -0.11 -14.64 2.14
C VAL A 45 -0.95 -14.08 3.29
N LYS A 46 -0.89 -14.72 4.46
CA LYS A 46 -1.64 -14.25 5.62
C LYS A 46 -1.25 -12.83 6.01
N THR A 47 0.04 -12.52 5.93
CA THR A 47 0.51 -11.19 6.27
C THR A 47 -0.01 -10.16 5.29
N VAL A 48 -0.04 -10.50 4.00
CA VAL A 48 -0.57 -9.58 3.00
C VAL A 48 -2.06 -9.35 3.23
N ARG A 49 -2.79 -10.40 3.52
CA ARG A 49 -4.22 -10.27 3.80
C ARG A 49 -4.47 -9.42 5.03
N LYS A 50 -3.63 -9.58 6.05
CA LYS A 50 -3.75 -8.76 7.24
C LYS A 50 -3.53 -7.30 6.90
N GLY A 51 -2.56 -7.02 6.04
CA GLY A 51 -2.32 -5.66 5.60
C GLY A 51 -3.53 -5.07 4.89
N LYS A 52 -4.17 -5.86 4.04
CA LYS A 52 -5.38 -5.40 3.35
C LYS A 52 -6.49 -5.10 4.35
N ALA A 53 -6.64 -5.96 5.35
CA ALA A 53 -7.67 -5.75 6.36
C ALA A 53 -7.40 -4.50 7.18
N GLU A 54 -6.16 -4.31 7.57
CA GLU A 54 -5.78 -3.11 8.33
C GLU A 54 -5.99 -1.85 7.51
N LEU A 55 -5.69 -1.93 6.23
CA LEU A 55 -5.89 -0.80 5.35
C LEU A 55 -7.35 -0.40 5.30
N SER A 56 -8.25 -1.38 5.32
CA SER A 56 -9.68 -1.12 5.29
C SER A 56 -10.18 -0.44 6.55
N GLU A 57 -9.43 -0.53 7.64
CA GLU A 57 -9.80 0.09 8.89
C GLU A 57 -9.41 1.56 8.96
N ILE A 58 -8.59 2.01 8.01
CA ILE A 58 -8.19 3.40 7.97
C ILE A 58 -9.35 4.24 7.43
N PRO A 59 -9.73 5.33 8.12
CA PRO A 59 -10.83 6.15 7.63
C PRO A 59 -10.55 6.72 6.25
N ASP A 60 -11.58 6.83 5.46
CA ASP A 60 -11.47 7.41 4.14
C ASP A 60 -11.02 8.86 4.20
N ILE A 61 -10.16 9.21 3.27
CA ILE A 61 -9.69 10.59 3.16
C ILE A 61 -10.37 11.19 1.94
N PRO A 62 -11.13 12.29 2.13
CA PRO A 62 -11.80 12.91 0.99
C PRO A 62 -10.80 13.33 -0.07
N PRO A 63 -11.11 13.09 -1.34
CA PRO A 63 -10.20 13.44 -2.42
C PRO A 63 -9.78 14.90 -2.42
N LYS A 64 -10.70 15.80 -2.08
CA LYS A 64 -10.37 17.19 -2.07
C LYS A 64 -9.30 17.53 -1.05
N ARG A 65 -9.24 16.77 0.01
CA ARG A 65 -8.23 16.98 1.02
C ARG A 65 -6.86 16.66 0.47
N ILE A 66 -6.79 15.60 -0.30
CA ILE A 66 -5.54 15.19 -0.91
C ILE A 66 -5.07 16.24 -1.89
N ARG A 67 -6.00 16.79 -2.62
CA ARG A 67 -5.67 17.78 -3.61
C ARG A 67 -5.11 19.05 -2.99
N LYS A 68 -5.59 19.37 -1.83
CA LYS A 68 -5.12 20.56 -1.18
C LYS A 68 -3.67 20.55 -0.86
N LEU A 69 -3.13 19.41 -0.77
CA LEU A 69 -1.71 19.34 -0.56
C LEU A 69 -0.96 19.88 -1.72
N GLY A 70 -1.63 19.82 -2.77
CA GLY A 70 -0.97 20.36 -3.89
C GLY A 70 -1.42 21.77 -4.09
N GLY A 71 -1.87 21.87 -3.74
CA GLY A 71 -2.31 22.91 -3.84
C GLY A 71 -2.12 23.84 -3.90
N GLY A 72 -2.02 23.51 -3.52
CA GLY A 72 -2.18 24.08 -3.28
C GLY A 72 -1.64 24.67 -3.67
N ALA A 73 -1.39 24.53 -3.69
CA ALA A 73 -1.31 24.94 -3.76
C ALA A 73 -0.95 25.54 -4.45
N LYS A 74 -0.95 25.55 -4.79
CA LYS A 74 -1.08 26.00 -5.10
C LYS A 74 -1.10 26.70 -5.44
N LYS A 75 -1.16 26.81 -5.53
CA LYS A 75 -1.59 27.38 -5.52
C LYS A 75 -1.64 27.95 -5.47
N ASN A 76 -1.40 28.05 -5.39
CA ASN A 76 -1.77 28.52 -5.04
C ASN A 76 -1.82 28.88 -4.86
#